data_e6f40819263bc782591536fd20868222
#
_entry.id   e6f40819263bc782591536fd20868222
#
_cell.length_a   1.000
_cell.length_b   1.000
_cell.length_c   1.000
_cell.angle_alpha   90.00
_cell.angle_beta   90.00
_cell.angle_gamma   90.00
#
_symmetry.space_group_name_H-M   'P 1'
#
loop_
_entity.id
_entity.type
_entity.pdbx_description
1 polymer ?
#
loop_
_entity_poly.entity_id
_entity_poly.type
_entity_poly.pdbx_seq_one_letter_code
_entity_poly.pdbx_strand_id
1 'polypeptide(L)'
;MKKFILALLTFFIFLNYTYAEEEIREARALVTATEKVSISSELAARVENINFLLGDPFKKGDVLISFDCKIYTAQKEVIQANYDSANIQLKNDKELLEMRSIGKLQYQLSESALKKAKAELNIAKLNVDR
;
A
#
# COMPACT_ATOMS: atom_id res chain seq x y z
N MET A 1 -40.43 63.72 51.41
CA MET A 1 -39.24 62.91 51.78
C MET A 1 -39.36 61.44 51.32
N LYS A 2 -40.49 60.72 51.62
CA LYS A 2 -40.63 59.30 51.23
C LYS A 2 -40.52 59.01 49.71
N LYS A 3 -41.05 59.88 48.84
CA LYS A 3 -40.97 59.73 47.40
C LYS A 3 -39.54 59.91 46.82
N PHE A 4 -38.73 60.71 47.46
CA PHE A 4 -37.36 60.96 47.05
C PHE A 4 -36.45 59.77 47.40
N ILE A 5 -36.69 59.13 48.53
CA ILE A 5 -36.00 57.94 48.99
C ILE A 5 -36.28 56.75 48.06
N LEU A 6 -37.57 56.61 47.62
CA LEU A 6 -37.98 55.55 46.71
C LEU A 6 -37.34 55.73 45.34
N ALA A 7 -37.24 56.96 44.83
CA ALA A 7 -36.58 57.25 43.54
C ALA A 7 -35.04 56.96 43.62
N LEU A 8 -34.44 57.26 44.75
CA LEU A 8 -32.98 56.97 44.95
C LEU A 8 -32.69 55.49 45.09
N LEU A 9 -33.62 54.74 45.69
CA LEU A 9 -33.54 53.30 45.81
C LEU A 9 -33.65 52.56 44.46
N THR A 10 -34.56 53.00 43.57
CA THR A 10 -34.74 52.46 42.22
C THR A 10 -33.55 52.79 41.35
N PHE A 11 -32.95 53.99 41.50
CA PHE A 11 -31.77 54.38 40.75
C PHE A 11 -30.55 53.52 41.14
N PHE A 12 -30.43 53.15 42.46
CA PHE A 12 -29.34 52.27 42.93
C PHE A 12 -29.49 50.82 42.44
N ILE A 13 -30.73 50.34 42.20
CA ILE A 13 -30.97 48.99 41.67
C ILE A 13 -30.58 48.91 40.18
N PHE A 14 -30.77 49.99 39.42
CA PHE A 14 -30.37 50.05 38.03
C PHE A 14 -28.88 50.14 37.79
N LEU A 15 -28.10 50.66 38.76
CA LEU A 15 -26.64 50.74 38.68
C LEU A 15 -25.93 49.38 38.85
N ASN A 16 -26.66 48.37 39.34
CA ASN A 16 -26.09 47.01 39.51
C ASN A 16 -26.38 46.06 38.35
N TYR A 17 -26.90 46.57 37.21
CA TYR A 17 -26.87 45.77 35.99
C TYR A 17 -25.42 45.65 35.53
N THR A 18 -24.67 44.75 36.16
CA THR A 18 -23.39 44.28 35.67
C THR A 18 -23.62 43.62 34.35
N TYR A 19 -23.08 44.19 33.29
CA TYR A 19 -22.92 43.51 32.03
C TYR A 19 -22.12 42.23 32.32
N ALA A 20 -22.78 41.07 32.18
CA ALA A 20 -22.05 39.81 32.12
C ALA A 20 -21.25 39.82 30.81
N GLU A 21 -19.99 40.18 30.91
CA GLU A 21 -19.06 40.07 29.80
C GLU A 21 -18.89 38.57 29.53
N GLU A 22 -19.41 38.13 28.40
CA GLU A 22 -19.30 36.73 27.96
C GLU A 22 -17.83 36.49 27.62
N GLU A 23 -17.08 35.95 28.57
CA GLU A 23 -15.68 35.60 28.42
C GLU A 23 -15.60 34.50 27.36
N ILE A 24 -15.29 34.86 26.11
CA ILE A 24 -15.03 33.92 25.03
C ILE A 24 -13.78 33.12 25.41
N ARG A 25 -13.99 31.92 25.96
CA ARG A 25 -12.90 31.00 26.27
C ARG A 25 -12.41 30.37 24.97
N GLU A 26 -11.35 30.93 24.41
CA GLU A 26 -10.64 30.30 23.31
C GLU A 26 -9.97 29.01 23.80
N ALA A 27 -10.46 27.87 23.33
CA ALA A 27 -9.79 26.59 23.52
C ALA A 27 -8.79 26.38 22.37
N ARG A 28 -7.50 26.40 22.68
CA ARG A 28 -6.46 26.04 21.73
C ARG A 28 -6.29 24.53 21.75
N ALA A 29 -6.55 23.88 20.61
CA ALA A 29 -6.35 22.46 20.43
C ALA A 29 -5.28 22.22 19.35
N LEU A 30 -4.39 21.27 19.62
CA LEU A 30 -3.44 20.77 18.64
C LEU A 30 -3.99 19.45 18.08
N VAL A 31 -4.28 19.43 16.78
CA VAL A 31 -4.68 18.19 16.09
C VAL A 31 -3.42 17.46 15.67
N THR A 32 -3.23 16.26 16.21
CA THR A 32 -2.13 15.38 15.84
C THR A 32 -2.68 14.09 15.22
N ALA A 33 -1.93 13.49 14.30
CA ALA A 33 -2.29 12.20 13.74
C ALA A 33 -2.24 11.13 14.84
N THR A 34 -3.32 10.33 14.95
CA THR A 34 -3.40 9.20 15.89
C THR A 34 -2.45 8.09 15.47
N GLU A 35 -2.30 7.89 14.16
CA GLU A 35 -1.40 6.89 13.58
C GLU A 35 -0.64 7.50 12.40
N LYS A 36 0.62 7.15 12.27
CA LYS A 36 1.48 7.55 11.17
C LYS A 36 2.23 6.33 10.66
N VAL A 37 2.07 6.01 9.39
CA VAL A 37 2.70 4.86 8.74
C VAL A 37 3.62 5.35 7.63
N SER A 38 4.82 4.77 7.55
CA SER A 38 5.73 4.95 6.41
C SER A 38 5.62 3.72 5.51
N ILE A 39 5.31 3.94 4.24
CA ILE A 39 5.20 2.88 3.23
C ILE A 39 6.39 2.97 2.30
N SER A 40 7.08 1.85 2.09
CA SER A 40 8.19 1.73 1.15
C SER A 40 7.92 0.63 0.14
N SER A 41 8.39 0.81 -1.10
CA SER A 41 8.34 -0.24 -2.11
C SER A 41 9.42 -1.29 -1.86
N GLU A 42 9.08 -2.56 -2.04
CA GLU A 42 10.04 -3.68 -2.06
C GLU A 42 10.68 -3.87 -3.44
N LEU A 43 10.10 -3.26 -4.48
CA LEU A 43 10.58 -3.33 -5.85
C LEU A 43 11.24 -2.02 -6.27
N ALA A 44 12.33 -2.12 -7.02
CA ALA A 44 12.94 -1.00 -7.70
C ALA A 44 12.21 -0.74 -9.04
N ALA A 45 11.15 0.05 -9.00
CA ALA A 45 10.34 0.36 -10.17
C ALA A 45 10.08 1.86 -10.30
N ARG A 46 9.83 2.31 -11.54
CA ARG A 46 9.47 3.70 -11.80
C ARG A 46 8.01 3.93 -11.35
N VAL A 47 7.77 5.02 -10.63
CA VAL A 47 6.41 5.45 -10.32
C VAL A 47 5.70 5.84 -11.61
N GLU A 48 4.54 5.24 -11.85
CA GLU A 48 3.68 5.52 -12.99
C GLU A 48 2.64 6.59 -12.63
N ASN A 49 1.94 6.40 -11.51
CA ASN A 49 0.96 7.36 -11.01
C ASN A 49 1.02 7.52 -9.50
N ILE A 50 0.71 8.72 -9.04
CA ILE A 50 0.43 9.06 -7.64
C ILE A 50 -1.02 9.55 -7.62
N ASN A 51 -1.92 8.76 -7.03
CA ASN A 51 -3.35 9.02 -7.10
C ASN A 51 -3.85 10.00 -6.03
N PHE A 52 -3.06 10.26 -4.99
CA PHE A 52 -3.42 11.14 -3.88
C PHE A 52 -2.34 12.17 -3.63
N LEU A 53 -2.74 13.40 -3.39
CA LEU A 53 -1.86 14.49 -3.00
C LEU A 53 -1.82 14.64 -1.47
N LEU A 54 -0.90 15.46 -1.00
CA LEU A 54 -0.79 15.77 0.43
C LEU A 54 -2.08 16.43 0.93
N GLY A 55 -2.72 15.79 1.90
CA GLY A 55 -3.99 16.26 2.48
C GLY A 55 -5.23 15.56 1.92
N ASP A 56 -5.12 14.76 0.86
CA ASP A 56 -6.26 14.03 0.32
C ASP A 56 -6.68 12.88 1.25
N PRO A 57 -7.98 12.68 1.48
CA PRO A 57 -8.48 11.54 2.22
C PRO A 57 -8.47 10.28 1.36
N PHE A 58 -8.09 9.14 1.93
CA PHE A 58 -8.13 7.83 1.28
C PHE A 58 -8.77 6.78 2.19
N LYS A 59 -9.21 5.68 1.61
CA LYS A 59 -9.86 4.55 2.30
C LYS A 59 -9.02 3.28 2.15
N LYS A 60 -9.30 2.31 3.01
CA LYS A 60 -8.70 0.98 2.90
C LYS A 60 -9.05 0.35 1.54
N GLY A 61 -8.02 -0.03 0.79
CA GLY A 61 -8.14 -0.62 -0.55
C GLY A 61 -7.89 0.37 -1.69
N ASP A 62 -7.76 1.66 -1.42
CA ASP A 62 -7.41 2.64 -2.44
C ASP A 62 -5.94 2.47 -2.86
N VAL A 63 -5.69 2.55 -4.17
CA VAL A 63 -4.34 2.50 -4.74
C VAL A 63 -3.70 3.87 -4.61
N LEU A 64 -2.74 4.01 -3.72
CA LEU A 64 -2.04 5.28 -3.47
C LEU A 64 -1.04 5.61 -4.57
N ILE A 65 -0.24 4.62 -4.96
CA ILE A 65 0.83 4.73 -5.95
C ILE A 65 0.78 3.51 -6.86
N SER A 66 0.96 3.71 -8.17
CA SER A 66 1.17 2.64 -9.13
C SER A 66 2.57 2.71 -9.73
N PHE A 67 3.13 1.53 -10.06
CA PHE A 67 4.47 1.38 -10.59
C PHE A 67 4.44 0.80 -12.01
N ASP A 68 5.38 1.21 -12.84
CA ASP A 68 5.61 0.63 -14.16
C ASP A 68 6.26 -0.76 -14.01
N CYS A 69 5.45 -1.82 -14.20
CA CYS A 69 5.88 -3.21 -14.07
C CYS A 69 6.28 -3.86 -15.40
N LYS A 70 6.42 -3.10 -16.51
CA LYS A 70 6.74 -3.65 -17.84
C LYS A 70 8.02 -4.48 -17.86
N ILE A 71 9.05 -4.05 -17.15
CA ILE A 71 10.32 -4.79 -17.09
C ILE A 71 10.16 -6.15 -16.41
N TYR A 72 9.36 -6.22 -15.33
CA TYR A 72 9.09 -7.47 -14.62
C TYR A 72 8.22 -8.42 -15.45
N THR A 73 7.27 -7.86 -16.22
CA THR A 73 6.45 -8.63 -17.16
C THR A 73 7.32 -9.25 -18.26
N ALA A 74 8.20 -8.46 -18.87
CA ALA A 74 9.15 -8.96 -19.88
C ALA A 74 10.11 -10.03 -19.32
N GLN A 75 10.62 -9.82 -18.10
CA GLN A 75 11.45 -10.83 -17.42
C GLN A 75 10.69 -12.14 -17.18
N LYS A 76 9.43 -12.05 -16.74
CA LYS A 76 8.56 -13.23 -16.56
C LYS A 76 8.39 -14.00 -17.88
N GLU A 77 8.21 -13.32 -19.00
CA GLU A 77 8.07 -13.96 -20.32
C GLU A 77 9.34 -14.73 -20.72
N VAL A 78 10.52 -14.15 -20.50
CA VAL A 78 11.81 -14.84 -20.75
C VAL A 78 11.93 -16.09 -19.87
N ILE A 79 11.60 -15.99 -18.59
CA ILE A 79 11.66 -17.09 -17.63
C ILE A 79 10.61 -18.16 -17.97
N GLN A 80 9.43 -17.76 -18.44
CA GLN A 80 8.40 -18.69 -18.94
C GLN A 80 8.92 -19.50 -20.13
N ALA A 81 9.57 -18.85 -21.10
CA ALA A 81 10.17 -19.53 -22.24
C ALA A 81 11.25 -20.56 -21.82
N ASN A 82 12.06 -20.22 -20.81
CA ASN A 82 13.05 -21.14 -20.25
C ASN A 82 12.38 -22.36 -19.59
N TYR A 83 11.31 -22.15 -18.84
CA TYR A 83 10.52 -23.23 -18.26
C TYR A 83 9.93 -24.15 -19.35
N ASP A 84 9.35 -23.57 -20.39
CA ASP A 84 8.76 -24.32 -21.49
C ASP A 84 9.81 -25.15 -22.24
N SER A 85 11.01 -24.59 -22.46
CA SER A 85 12.15 -25.29 -23.04
C SER A 85 12.60 -26.48 -22.19
N ALA A 86 12.73 -26.26 -20.87
CA ALA A 86 13.12 -27.35 -19.94
C ALA A 86 12.05 -28.45 -19.87
N ASN A 87 10.78 -28.09 -19.98
CA ASN A 87 9.67 -29.06 -20.03
C ASN A 87 9.68 -29.92 -21.31
N ILE A 88 9.93 -29.29 -22.45
CA ILE A 88 10.10 -30.00 -23.73
C ILE A 88 11.31 -30.95 -23.66
N GLN A 89 12.45 -30.48 -23.12
CA GLN A 89 13.64 -31.29 -22.98
C GLN A 89 13.38 -32.52 -22.09
N LEU A 90 12.74 -32.34 -20.93
CA LEU A 90 12.38 -33.47 -20.07
C LEU A 90 11.49 -34.49 -20.77
N LYS A 91 10.50 -34.02 -21.51
CA LYS A 91 9.60 -34.89 -22.27
C LYS A 91 10.36 -35.71 -23.32
N ASN A 92 11.25 -35.07 -24.07
CA ASN A 92 12.10 -35.72 -25.06
C ASN A 92 13.04 -36.74 -24.41
N ASP A 93 13.71 -36.36 -23.30
CA ASP A 93 14.63 -37.24 -22.58
C ASP A 93 13.89 -38.44 -21.95
N LYS A 94 12.63 -38.29 -21.58
CA LYS A 94 11.79 -39.40 -21.13
C LYS A 94 11.55 -40.41 -22.25
N GLU A 95 11.20 -39.96 -23.45
CA GLU A 95 10.99 -40.80 -24.63
C GLU A 95 12.29 -41.51 -25.02
N LEU A 96 13.42 -40.81 -25.00
CA LEU A 96 14.73 -41.37 -25.28
C LEU A 96 15.18 -42.41 -24.24
N LEU A 97 14.81 -42.22 -22.97
CA LEU A 97 15.09 -43.21 -21.92
C LEU A 97 14.27 -44.50 -22.12
N GLU A 98 12.98 -44.36 -22.49
CA GLU A 98 12.10 -45.49 -22.80
C GLU A 98 12.65 -46.32 -23.98
N MET A 99 13.23 -45.61 -24.99
CA MET A 99 13.94 -46.25 -26.12
C MET A 99 15.34 -46.72 -25.78
N ARG A 100 15.79 -46.60 -24.53
CA ARG A 100 17.17 -46.93 -24.08
C ARG A 100 18.28 -46.16 -24.82
N SER A 101 17.95 -45.02 -25.42
CA SER A 101 18.89 -44.18 -26.17
C SER A 101 19.69 -43.25 -25.29
N ILE A 102 19.28 -43.02 -24.06
CA ILE A 102 19.99 -42.25 -23.03
C ILE A 102 20.05 -43.01 -21.71
N GLY A 103 20.98 -42.63 -20.85
CA GLY A 103 21.09 -43.16 -19.49
C GLY A 103 20.15 -42.46 -18.51
N LYS A 104 19.83 -43.15 -17.41
CA LYS A 104 18.98 -42.61 -16.33
C LYS A 104 19.50 -41.28 -15.76
N LEU A 105 20.84 -41.13 -15.71
CA LEU A 105 21.43 -39.86 -15.21
C LEU A 105 21.02 -38.67 -16.06
N GLN A 106 21.02 -38.79 -17.39
CA GLN A 106 20.62 -37.73 -18.30
C GLN A 106 19.17 -37.31 -18.04
N TYR A 107 18.27 -38.29 -17.92
CA TYR A 107 16.85 -37.98 -17.56
C TYR A 107 16.72 -37.28 -16.22
N GLN A 108 17.45 -37.70 -15.17
CA GLN A 108 17.43 -37.05 -13.85
C GLN A 108 17.97 -35.61 -13.89
N LEU A 109 18.93 -35.33 -14.77
CA LEU A 109 19.43 -33.96 -14.97
C LEU A 109 18.37 -33.06 -15.60
N SER A 110 17.65 -33.54 -16.62
CA SER A 110 16.58 -32.77 -17.23
C SER A 110 15.37 -32.56 -16.28
N GLU A 111 15.05 -33.56 -15.44
CA GLU A 111 14.06 -33.43 -14.38
C GLU A 111 14.44 -32.32 -13.37
N SER A 112 15.71 -32.30 -12.95
CA SER A 112 16.24 -31.29 -12.04
C SER A 112 16.26 -29.91 -12.69
N ALA A 113 16.57 -29.82 -13.99
CA ALA A 113 16.52 -28.58 -14.76
C ALA A 113 15.10 -27.99 -14.83
N LEU A 114 14.09 -28.83 -15.09
CA LEU A 114 12.70 -28.41 -15.09
C LEU A 114 12.27 -27.91 -13.69
N LYS A 115 12.65 -28.61 -12.62
CA LYS A 115 12.34 -28.19 -11.25
C LYS A 115 12.93 -26.82 -10.93
N LYS A 116 14.18 -26.57 -11.36
CA LYS A 116 14.83 -25.26 -11.23
C LYS A 116 14.08 -24.19 -12.01
N ALA A 117 13.81 -24.40 -13.30
CA ALA A 117 13.11 -23.45 -14.15
C ALA A 117 11.69 -23.12 -13.61
N LYS A 118 11.00 -24.12 -13.04
CA LYS A 118 9.70 -23.92 -12.38
C LYS A 118 9.81 -23.00 -11.15
N ALA A 119 10.83 -23.17 -10.34
CA ALA A 119 11.06 -22.32 -9.17
C ALA A 119 11.36 -20.87 -9.59
N GLU A 120 12.19 -20.66 -10.60
CA GLU A 120 12.51 -19.35 -11.17
C GLU A 120 11.25 -18.66 -11.72
N LEU A 121 10.40 -19.40 -12.43
CA LEU A 121 9.13 -18.89 -12.92
C LEU A 121 8.19 -18.44 -11.78
N ASN A 122 8.13 -19.19 -10.70
CA ASN A 122 7.32 -18.81 -9.53
C ASN A 122 7.82 -17.50 -8.91
N ILE A 123 9.13 -17.30 -8.81
CA ILE A 123 9.73 -16.05 -8.32
C ILE A 123 9.35 -14.90 -9.25
N ALA A 124 9.46 -15.09 -10.57
CA ALA A 124 9.13 -14.06 -11.55
C ALA A 124 7.64 -13.68 -11.50
N LYS A 125 6.73 -14.64 -11.29
CA LYS A 125 5.30 -14.37 -11.09
C LYS A 125 5.06 -13.51 -9.85
N LEU A 126 5.65 -13.87 -8.72
CA LEU A 126 5.52 -13.10 -7.48
C LEU A 126 6.02 -11.66 -7.62
N ASN A 127 7.02 -11.41 -8.45
CA ASN A 127 7.52 -10.05 -8.69
C ASN A 127 6.59 -9.20 -9.56
N VAL A 128 5.72 -9.81 -10.35
CA VAL A 128 4.70 -9.11 -11.16
C VAL A 128 3.42 -8.85 -10.35
N ASP A 129 3.09 -9.75 -9.41
CA ASP A 129 1.86 -9.71 -8.63
C ASP A 129 1.95 -8.82 -7.37
N ARG A 130 3.11 -8.25 -7.09
CA ARG A 130 3.35 -7.32 -5.96
C ARG A 130 2.95 -5.89 -6.32
#